data_9a31bdc766e855b4e748f823db273d50
#
_entry.id   9a31bdc766e855b4e748f823db273d50
#
_cell.length_a   1.000
_cell.length_b   1.000
_cell.length_c   1.000
_cell.angle_alpha   90.00
_cell.angle_beta   90.00
_cell.angle_gamma   90.00
#
_symmetry.space_group_name_H-M   'P 1'
#
loop_
_entity.id
_entity.type
_entity.pdbx_description
1 polymer ?
#
loop_
_entity_poly.entity_id
_entity_poly.type
_entity_poly.pdbx_seq_one_letter_code
_entity_poly.pdbx_strand_id
1 'polypeptide(L)'
;MKKGLIIFLKIVIFFVGWAVLSGIINIPSDNPAIWRFFAELIPLVVIILFTIIFLCIEKRTVKIPVIENVGRGTATGVIVGLAWIGISSGILIFTHQLTIIKKIEVPMLWLWIISAFFNVVMQELLIRGYIYQLLKSKYNIPVTIVVTTAIFTLLHGGAFEVGLLPVINVITMCLFTTALYESEKTIIAPTMAHAVWNIIGAIVLGVVSLADDYPRLYTFIPSGNEILSGGNYYIEASVVVLVINIILMLFFYYRYKKKAVNA
;
A
#
# COMPACT_ATOMS: atom_id res chain seq x y z
N MET A 1 -27.79 -10.98 13.57
CA MET A 1 -26.79 -12.07 13.49
C MET A 1 -26.59 -12.62 12.07
N LYS A 2 -27.59 -13.10 11.33
CA LYS A 2 -27.41 -13.69 9.97
C LYS A 2 -26.71 -12.78 8.95
N LYS A 3 -27.02 -11.47 8.92
CA LYS A 3 -26.39 -10.52 7.94
C LYS A 3 -24.89 -10.32 8.19
N GLY A 4 -24.47 -10.18 9.43
CA GLY A 4 -23.04 -10.02 9.78
C GLY A 4 -22.21 -11.25 9.43
N LEU A 5 -22.74 -12.45 9.69
CA LEU A 5 -22.09 -13.70 9.31
C LEU A 5 -21.91 -13.82 7.80
N ILE A 6 -22.91 -13.44 7.00
CA ILE A 6 -22.81 -13.47 5.54
C ILE A 6 -21.72 -12.53 5.04
N ILE A 7 -21.61 -11.32 5.59
CA ILE A 7 -20.57 -10.35 5.21
C ILE A 7 -19.19 -10.89 5.59
N PHE A 8 -19.04 -11.42 6.81
CA PHE A 8 -17.80 -12.04 7.25
C PHE A 8 -17.39 -13.19 6.32
N LEU A 9 -18.30 -14.11 5.99
CA LEU A 9 -18.02 -15.22 5.07
C LEU A 9 -17.63 -14.73 3.68
N LYS A 10 -18.25 -13.68 3.15
CA LYS A 10 -17.87 -13.08 1.87
C LYS A 10 -16.43 -12.55 1.91
N ILE A 11 -16.04 -11.85 2.97
CA ILE A 11 -14.67 -11.34 3.14
C ILE A 11 -13.68 -12.50 3.23
N VAL A 12 -13.98 -13.52 4.03
CA VAL A 12 -13.13 -14.70 4.17
C VAL A 12 -12.96 -15.44 2.85
N ILE A 13 -14.07 -15.71 2.12
CA ILE A 13 -14.01 -16.41 0.82
C ILE A 13 -13.25 -15.57 -0.21
N PHE A 14 -13.47 -14.25 -0.23
CA PHE A 14 -12.75 -13.35 -1.13
C PHE A 14 -11.25 -13.38 -0.85
N PHE A 15 -10.85 -13.23 0.40
CA PHE A 15 -9.45 -13.18 0.81
C PHE A 15 -8.75 -14.55 0.67
N VAL A 16 -9.33 -15.60 1.27
CA VAL A 16 -8.73 -16.94 1.26
C VAL A 16 -8.75 -17.53 -0.15
N GLY A 17 -9.84 -17.34 -0.91
CA GLY A 17 -9.93 -17.79 -2.29
C GLY A 17 -8.87 -17.14 -3.17
N TRP A 18 -8.67 -15.82 -3.05
CA TRP A 18 -7.58 -15.11 -3.72
C TRP A 18 -6.21 -15.67 -3.32
N ALA A 19 -5.93 -15.81 -2.02
CA ALA A 19 -4.63 -16.26 -1.52
C ALA A 19 -4.32 -17.69 -2.00
N VAL A 20 -5.27 -18.62 -1.89
CA VAL A 20 -5.10 -20.00 -2.33
C VAL A 20 -4.86 -20.08 -3.84
N LEU A 21 -5.71 -19.44 -4.65
CA LEU A 21 -5.56 -19.49 -6.11
C LEU A 21 -4.28 -18.81 -6.59
N SER A 22 -3.84 -17.77 -5.92
CA SER A 22 -2.55 -17.14 -6.22
C SER A 22 -1.36 -18.02 -5.87
N GLY A 23 -1.46 -18.80 -4.79
CA GLY A 23 -0.35 -19.63 -4.28
C GLY A 23 -0.16 -20.99 -4.95
N ILE A 24 -1.18 -21.50 -5.67
CA ILE A 24 -1.08 -22.83 -6.32
C ILE A 24 -0.41 -22.78 -7.70
N ILE A 25 -0.22 -21.60 -8.28
CA ILE A 25 0.35 -21.44 -9.62
C ILE A 25 1.87 -21.42 -9.51
N ASN A 26 2.52 -22.42 -10.08
CA ASN A 26 3.99 -22.48 -10.12
C ASN A 26 4.53 -21.57 -11.24
N ILE A 27 5.64 -20.89 -10.97
CA ILE A 27 6.32 -19.98 -11.90
C ILE A 27 7.65 -20.63 -12.30
N PRO A 28 7.75 -21.24 -13.48
CA PRO A 28 8.96 -21.90 -13.94
C PRO A 28 9.95 -20.90 -14.54
N SER A 29 10.64 -20.12 -13.70
CA SER A 29 11.67 -19.18 -14.16
C SER A 29 12.85 -19.14 -13.19
N ASP A 30 14.06 -19.31 -13.71
CA ASP A 30 15.32 -19.16 -12.97
C ASP A 30 15.79 -17.69 -12.94
N ASN A 31 15.20 -16.82 -13.76
CA ASN A 31 15.51 -15.38 -13.75
C ASN A 31 14.70 -14.69 -12.66
N PRO A 32 15.34 -14.09 -11.64
CA PRO A 32 14.63 -13.50 -10.50
C PRO A 32 13.65 -12.38 -10.90
N ALA A 33 14.00 -11.53 -11.88
CA ALA A 33 13.14 -10.43 -12.32
C ALA A 33 11.89 -10.95 -13.05
N ILE A 34 12.03 -11.98 -13.89
CA ILE A 34 10.91 -12.62 -14.58
C ILE A 34 10.05 -13.37 -13.58
N TRP A 35 10.67 -14.10 -12.65
CA TRP A 35 9.95 -14.79 -11.59
C TRP A 35 9.10 -13.81 -10.75
N ARG A 36 9.71 -12.72 -10.30
CA ARG A 36 9.00 -11.70 -9.50
C ARG A 36 7.87 -11.04 -10.30
N PHE A 37 8.07 -10.76 -11.57
CA PHE A 37 7.03 -10.22 -12.42
C PHE A 37 5.77 -11.10 -12.43
N PHE A 38 5.92 -12.39 -12.62
CA PHE A 38 4.78 -13.32 -12.59
C PHE A 38 4.24 -13.54 -11.17
N ALA A 39 5.11 -13.52 -10.15
CA ALA A 39 4.71 -13.63 -8.76
C ALA A 39 3.81 -12.47 -8.30
N GLU A 40 3.91 -11.30 -8.95
CA GLU A 40 3.01 -10.16 -8.71
C GLU A 40 1.84 -10.09 -9.71
N LEU A 41 2.07 -10.47 -10.97
CA LEU A 41 1.03 -10.47 -11.99
C LEU A 41 -0.07 -11.49 -11.71
N ILE A 42 0.27 -12.70 -11.29
CA ILE A 42 -0.71 -13.76 -11.01
C ILE A 42 -1.68 -13.35 -9.90
N PRO A 43 -1.24 -12.95 -8.71
CA PRO A 43 -2.15 -12.47 -7.66
C PRO A 43 -2.97 -11.25 -8.08
N LEU A 44 -2.40 -10.35 -8.90
CA LEU A 44 -3.12 -9.21 -9.46
C LEU A 44 -4.25 -9.66 -10.37
N VAL A 45 -4.00 -10.58 -11.29
CA VAL A 45 -5.05 -11.11 -12.18
C VAL A 45 -6.14 -11.82 -11.38
N VAL A 46 -5.74 -12.65 -10.41
CA VAL A 46 -6.70 -13.36 -9.54
C VAL A 46 -7.56 -12.37 -8.75
N ILE A 47 -6.98 -11.31 -8.14
CA ILE A 47 -7.77 -10.34 -7.38
C ILE A 47 -8.72 -9.53 -8.28
N ILE A 48 -8.32 -9.21 -9.50
CA ILE A 48 -9.19 -8.55 -10.48
C ILE A 48 -10.39 -9.46 -10.80
N LEU A 49 -10.14 -10.73 -11.10
CA LEU A 49 -11.20 -11.70 -11.39
C LEU A 49 -12.15 -11.87 -10.19
N PHE A 50 -11.60 -12.05 -8.98
CA PHE A 50 -12.41 -12.12 -7.76
C PHE A 50 -13.23 -10.86 -7.54
N THR A 51 -12.63 -9.70 -7.74
CA THR A 51 -13.32 -8.41 -7.61
C THR A 51 -14.51 -8.35 -8.56
N ILE A 52 -14.33 -8.71 -9.84
CA ILE A 52 -15.41 -8.73 -10.85
C ILE A 52 -16.52 -9.71 -10.43
N ILE A 53 -16.17 -10.95 -10.07
CA ILE A 53 -17.12 -11.98 -9.64
C ILE A 53 -17.95 -11.50 -8.44
N PHE A 54 -17.29 -10.98 -7.42
CA PHE A 54 -17.97 -10.54 -6.20
C PHE A 54 -18.81 -9.28 -6.42
N LEU A 55 -18.39 -8.35 -7.29
CA LEU A 55 -19.23 -7.22 -7.70
C LEU A 55 -20.49 -7.68 -8.46
N CYS A 56 -20.39 -8.71 -9.29
CA CYS A 56 -21.55 -9.34 -9.93
C CYS A 56 -22.51 -9.96 -8.90
N ILE A 57 -21.98 -10.67 -7.90
CA ILE A 57 -22.76 -11.24 -6.78
C ILE A 57 -23.49 -10.14 -6.00
N GLU A 58 -22.87 -8.98 -5.81
CA GLU A 58 -23.49 -7.83 -5.11
C GLU A 58 -24.52 -7.08 -5.95
N LYS A 59 -24.78 -7.48 -7.19
CA LYS A 59 -25.82 -6.91 -8.08
C LYS A 59 -25.74 -5.38 -8.14
N ARG A 60 -24.54 -4.83 -8.29
CA ARG A 60 -24.24 -3.38 -8.38
C ARG A 60 -24.50 -2.56 -7.09
N THR A 61 -24.79 -3.20 -5.96
CA THR A 61 -24.93 -2.49 -4.67
C THR A 61 -23.60 -2.03 -4.11
N VAL A 62 -22.49 -2.63 -4.57
CA VAL A 62 -21.11 -2.26 -4.24
C VAL A 62 -20.46 -1.72 -5.52
N LYS A 63 -19.79 -0.58 -5.44
CA LYS A 63 -19.10 0.06 -6.56
C LYS A 63 -17.70 0.46 -6.13
N ILE A 64 -16.72 0.22 -7.01
CA ILE A 64 -15.34 0.67 -6.80
C ILE A 64 -15.10 1.83 -7.77
N PRO A 65 -14.76 3.03 -7.29
CA PRO A 65 -14.50 4.18 -8.15
C PRO A 65 -13.10 4.08 -8.78
N VAL A 66 -12.96 3.25 -9.80
CA VAL A 66 -11.68 3.06 -10.53
C VAL A 66 -11.53 4.09 -11.64
N ILE A 67 -12.58 4.30 -12.43
CA ILE A 67 -12.54 5.18 -13.60
C ILE A 67 -12.92 6.63 -13.30
N GLU A 68 -13.34 6.93 -12.09
CA GLU A 68 -13.69 8.28 -11.68
C GLU A 68 -12.43 9.10 -11.37
N ASN A 69 -12.35 10.31 -11.90
CA ASN A 69 -11.26 11.27 -11.62
C ASN A 69 -9.84 10.72 -11.86
N VAL A 70 -9.64 9.85 -12.86
CA VAL A 70 -8.36 9.16 -13.11
C VAL A 70 -7.20 10.15 -13.21
N GLY A 71 -7.29 11.17 -14.08
CA GLY A 71 -6.20 12.15 -14.27
C GLY A 71 -5.85 12.91 -12.99
N ARG A 72 -6.88 13.39 -12.27
CA ARG A 72 -6.69 14.10 -10.99
C ARG A 72 -6.16 13.15 -9.92
N GLY A 73 -6.72 11.92 -9.83
CA GLY A 73 -6.27 10.92 -8.88
C GLY A 73 -4.81 10.56 -9.08
N THR A 74 -4.39 10.35 -10.35
CA THR A 74 -3.00 10.07 -10.71
C THR A 74 -2.09 11.22 -10.31
N ALA A 75 -2.41 12.45 -10.72
CA ALA A 75 -1.59 13.62 -10.40
C ALA A 75 -1.48 13.83 -8.87
N THR A 76 -2.60 13.78 -8.15
CA THR A 76 -2.60 13.92 -6.69
C THR A 76 -1.80 12.81 -6.03
N GLY A 77 -2.01 11.55 -6.44
CA GLY A 77 -1.31 10.41 -5.86
C GLY A 77 0.21 10.48 -6.08
N VAL A 78 0.64 10.80 -7.31
CA VAL A 78 2.08 10.96 -7.61
C VAL A 78 2.70 12.08 -6.80
N ILE A 79 2.08 13.27 -6.77
CA ILE A 79 2.59 14.41 -6.00
C ILE A 79 2.69 14.07 -4.51
N VAL A 80 1.65 13.45 -3.97
CA VAL A 80 1.62 13.05 -2.56
C VAL A 80 2.67 11.98 -2.26
N GLY A 81 2.81 10.98 -3.14
CA GLY A 81 3.83 9.94 -2.99
C GLY A 81 5.25 10.50 -3.04
N LEU A 82 5.53 11.40 -3.99
CA LEU A 82 6.83 12.08 -4.08
C LEU A 82 7.11 12.96 -2.85
N ALA A 83 6.11 13.71 -2.38
CA ALA A 83 6.23 14.48 -1.15
C ALA A 83 6.48 13.57 0.06
N TRP A 84 5.74 12.46 0.17
CA TRP A 84 5.84 11.51 1.26
C TRP A 84 7.23 10.90 1.35
N ILE A 85 7.70 10.24 0.29
CA ILE A 85 9.04 9.63 0.28
C ILE A 85 10.16 10.69 0.29
N GLY A 86 9.99 11.78 -0.45
CA GLY A 86 11.00 12.83 -0.56
C GLY A 86 11.23 13.58 0.74
N ILE A 87 10.16 13.95 1.47
CA ILE A 87 10.29 14.62 2.77
C ILE A 87 10.84 13.65 3.81
N SER A 88 10.33 12.40 3.87
CA SER A 88 10.79 11.39 4.81
C SER A 88 12.29 11.10 4.65
N SER A 89 12.72 10.73 3.46
CA SER A 89 14.14 10.44 3.19
C SER A 89 15.01 11.70 3.22
N GLY A 90 14.49 12.83 2.75
CA GLY A 90 15.20 14.11 2.77
C GLY A 90 15.56 14.58 4.17
N ILE A 91 14.61 14.52 5.13
CA ILE A 91 14.89 14.84 6.53
C ILE A 91 15.99 13.94 7.08
N LEU A 92 15.90 12.63 6.83
CA LEU A 92 16.85 11.66 7.38
C LEU A 92 18.25 11.79 6.75
N ILE A 93 18.34 12.12 5.48
CA ILE A 93 19.61 12.41 4.80
C ILE A 93 20.20 13.72 5.33
N PHE A 94 19.40 14.78 5.41
CA PHE A 94 19.85 16.09 5.88
C PHE A 94 20.31 16.07 7.36
N THR A 95 19.66 15.25 8.18
CA THR A 95 20.05 15.06 9.60
C THR A 95 21.12 13.98 9.80
N HIS A 96 21.73 13.49 8.72
CA HIS A 96 22.76 12.44 8.74
C HIS A 96 22.32 11.13 9.41
N GLN A 97 21.02 10.84 9.40
CA GLN A 97 20.47 9.56 9.89
C GLN A 97 20.51 8.46 8.79
N LEU A 98 20.68 8.85 7.53
CA LEU A 98 20.87 7.96 6.38
C LEU A 98 22.05 8.46 5.55
N THR A 99 22.93 7.53 5.18
CA THR A 99 24.10 7.81 4.33
C THR A 99 24.05 6.94 3.09
N ILE A 100 24.16 7.56 1.90
CA ILE A 100 24.27 6.84 0.62
C ILE A 100 25.68 6.22 0.54
N ILE A 101 25.76 4.91 0.24
CA ILE A 101 27.02 4.20 0.18
C ILE A 101 27.38 3.87 -1.25
N LYS A 102 26.48 3.26 -2.00
CA LYS A 102 26.80 2.67 -3.30
C LYS A 102 25.62 2.73 -4.24
N LYS A 103 25.91 2.97 -5.53
CA LYS A 103 24.99 2.68 -6.62
C LYS A 103 25.27 1.28 -7.16
N ILE A 104 24.22 0.49 -7.39
CA ILE A 104 24.29 -0.89 -7.89
C ILE A 104 23.61 -0.93 -9.25
N GLU A 105 24.18 -1.68 -10.18
CA GLU A 105 23.50 -1.97 -11.44
C GLU A 105 22.44 -3.06 -11.20
N VAL A 106 21.23 -2.78 -11.64
CA VAL A 106 20.10 -3.71 -11.51
C VAL A 106 19.65 -4.14 -12.90
N PRO A 107 19.95 -5.38 -13.30
CA PRO A 107 19.46 -5.91 -14.56
C PRO A 107 17.93 -5.92 -14.60
N MET A 108 17.36 -5.59 -15.75
CA MET A 108 15.91 -5.58 -15.95
C MET A 108 15.15 -4.68 -14.95
N LEU A 109 15.73 -3.55 -14.55
CA LEU A 109 15.16 -2.62 -13.56
C LEU A 109 13.68 -2.27 -13.86
N TRP A 110 13.33 -2.10 -15.13
CA TRP A 110 11.97 -1.81 -15.56
C TRP A 110 10.98 -2.91 -15.15
N LEU A 111 11.40 -4.18 -15.15
CA LEU A 111 10.55 -5.32 -14.78
C LEU A 111 10.28 -5.33 -13.26
N TRP A 112 11.28 -4.99 -12.46
CA TRP A 112 11.15 -4.82 -11.02
C TRP A 112 10.21 -3.67 -10.66
N ILE A 113 10.31 -2.55 -11.40
CA ILE A 113 9.40 -1.40 -11.21
C ILE A 113 7.95 -1.79 -11.52
N ILE A 114 7.71 -2.50 -12.63
CA ILE A 114 6.37 -2.98 -12.99
C ILE A 114 5.86 -3.98 -11.94
N SER A 115 6.70 -4.87 -11.45
CA SER A 115 6.35 -5.85 -10.41
C SER A 115 5.91 -5.14 -9.12
N ALA A 116 6.67 -4.16 -8.65
CA ALA A 116 6.29 -3.37 -7.47
C ALA A 116 4.99 -2.57 -7.69
N PHE A 117 4.76 -2.07 -8.90
CA PHE A 117 3.50 -1.42 -9.25
C PHE A 117 2.33 -2.41 -9.20
N PHE A 118 2.47 -3.61 -9.75
CA PHE A 118 1.46 -4.67 -9.70
C PHE A 118 1.14 -5.10 -8.26
N ASN A 119 2.17 -5.25 -7.43
CA ASN A 119 2.02 -5.53 -6.01
C ASN A 119 1.14 -4.48 -5.32
N VAL A 120 1.40 -3.20 -5.56
CA VAL A 120 0.61 -2.12 -4.97
C VAL A 120 -0.83 -2.12 -5.49
N VAL A 121 -1.04 -2.26 -6.79
CA VAL A 121 -2.40 -2.31 -7.37
C VAL A 121 -3.20 -3.46 -6.76
N MET A 122 -2.58 -4.63 -6.59
CA MET A 122 -3.17 -5.80 -5.96
C MET A 122 -3.55 -5.51 -4.50
N GLN A 123 -2.66 -4.94 -3.71
CA GLN A 123 -2.92 -4.58 -2.31
C GLN A 123 -4.06 -3.54 -2.18
N GLU A 124 -4.05 -2.51 -3.02
CA GLU A 124 -5.10 -1.49 -3.00
C GLU A 124 -6.47 -2.04 -3.42
N LEU A 125 -6.52 -2.92 -4.42
CA LEU A 125 -7.76 -3.63 -4.81
C LEU A 125 -8.25 -4.56 -3.70
N LEU A 126 -7.35 -5.27 -3.03
CA LEU A 126 -7.68 -6.16 -1.92
C LEU A 126 -8.32 -5.38 -0.77
N ILE A 127 -7.70 -4.28 -0.36
CA ILE A 127 -8.10 -3.52 0.84
C ILE A 127 -9.18 -2.49 0.50
N ARG A 128 -8.93 -1.58 -0.44
CA ARG A 128 -9.80 -0.43 -0.76
C ARG A 128 -10.77 -0.71 -1.90
N GLY A 129 -10.56 -1.82 -2.60
CA GLY A 129 -11.48 -2.33 -3.60
C GLY A 129 -12.71 -2.98 -2.96
N TYR A 130 -12.89 -4.29 -3.13
CA TYR A 130 -14.11 -4.96 -2.73
C TYR A 130 -14.40 -4.92 -1.23
N ILE A 131 -13.43 -5.25 -0.36
CA ILE A 131 -13.65 -5.37 1.09
C ILE A 131 -14.11 -4.04 1.68
N TYR A 132 -13.41 -2.94 1.37
CA TYR A 132 -13.77 -1.61 1.85
C TYR A 132 -15.17 -1.20 1.41
N GLN A 133 -15.48 -1.36 0.11
CA GLN A 133 -16.77 -0.96 -0.44
C GLN A 133 -17.92 -1.82 0.11
N LEU A 134 -17.72 -3.12 0.28
CA LEU A 134 -18.69 -4.00 0.91
C LEU A 134 -19.00 -3.54 2.34
N LEU A 135 -17.98 -3.33 3.16
CA LEU A 135 -18.13 -2.87 4.54
C LEU A 135 -18.80 -1.49 4.59
N LYS A 136 -18.36 -0.54 3.77
CA LYS A 136 -18.93 0.81 3.69
C LYS A 136 -20.40 0.80 3.27
N SER A 137 -20.82 -0.15 2.43
CA SER A 137 -22.22 -0.28 1.99
C SER A 137 -23.14 -0.92 3.04
N LYS A 138 -22.58 -1.65 4.02
CA LYS A 138 -23.36 -2.42 5.01
C LYS A 138 -23.21 -1.89 6.43
N TYR A 139 -22.15 -1.17 6.71
CA TYR A 139 -21.82 -0.56 8.00
C TYR A 139 -21.49 0.93 7.83
N ASN A 140 -20.89 1.54 8.83
CA ASN A 140 -20.41 2.92 8.79
C ASN A 140 -18.91 2.99 8.43
N ILE A 141 -18.44 4.20 8.09
CA ILE A 141 -17.04 4.45 7.74
C ILE A 141 -16.06 4.05 8.86
N PRO A 142 -16.29 4.39 10.16
CA PRO A 142 -15.40 3.96 11.23
C PRO A 142 -15.16 2.45 11.30
N VAL A 143 -16.22 1.65 11.26
CA VAL A 143 -16.10 0.17 11.26
C VAL A 143 -15.32 -0.30 10.03
N THR A 144 -15.62 0.27 8.88
CA THR A 144 -14.91 -0.05 7.62
C THR A 144 -13.42 0.22 7.74
N ILE A 145 -13.03 1.39 8.25
CA ILE A 145 -11.64 1.77 8.44
C ILE A 145 -10.94 0.82 9.41
N VAL A 146 -11.54 0.54 10.58
CA VAL A 146 -10.93 -0.35 11.58
C VAL A 146 -10.67 -1.73 11.00
N VAL A 147 -11.67 -2.34 10.35
CA VAL A 147 -11.53 -3.69 9.80
C VAL A 147 -10.50 -3.74 8.68
N THR A 148 -10.55 -2.80 7.73
CA THR A 148 -9.60 -2.80 6.60
C THR A 148 -8.18 -2.44 7.03
N THR A 149 -8.01 -1.56 8.03
CA THR A 149 -6.69 -1.27 8.62
C THR A 149 -6.13 -2.49 9.33
N ALA A 150 -6.95 -3.22 10.09
CA ALA A 150 -6.52 -4.45 10.73
C ALA A 150 -6.06 -5.50 9.71
N ILE A 151 -6.82 -5.73 8.63
CA ILE A 151 -6.43 -6.66 7.55
C ILE A 151 -5.13 -6.19 6.89
N PHE A 152 -5.02 -4.90 6.54
CA PHE A 152 -3.82 -4.35 5.93
C PHE A 152 -2.59 -4.53 6.81
N THR A 153 -2.71 -4.25 8.11
CA THR A 153 -1.60 -4.38 9.07
C THR A 153 -1.17 -5.84 9.23
N LEU A 154 -2.12 -6.78 9.28
CA LEU A 154 -1.81 -8.22 9.36
C LEU A 154 -1.09 -8.74 8.11
N LEU A 155 -1.37 -8.16 6.92
CA LEU A 155 -0.66 -8.49 5.68
C LEU A 155 0.79 -8.00 5.65
N HIS A 156 1.15 -7.05 6.52
CA HIS A 156 2.51 -6.55 6.70
C HIS A 156 3.20 -7.26 7.87
N GLY A 157 3.18 -8.60 7.86
CA GLY A 157 3.69 -9.45 8.94
C GLY A 157 5.10 -9.12 9.41
N GLY A 158 6.02 -8.79 8.49
CA GLY A 158 7.38 -8.39 8.82
C GLY A 158 7.49 -7.20 9.79
N ALA A 159 6.52 -6.29 9.80
CA ALA A 159 6.50 -5.19 10.74
C ALA A 159 6.39 -5.66 12.22
N PHE A 160 5.67 -6.77 12.47
CA PHE A 160 5.53 -7.35 13.81
C PHE A 160 6.81 -8.01 14.31
N GLU A 161 7.64 -8.50 13.41
CA GLU A 161 8.93 -9.13 13.76
C GLU A 161 9.95 -8.10 14.24
N VAL A 162 9.82 -6.85 13.79
CA VAL A 162 10.75 -5.75 14.11
C VAL A 162 10.37 -5.02 15.38
N GLY A 163 9.07 -4.76 15.59
CA GLY A 163 8.61 -4.10 16.80
C GLY A 163 7.38 -3.21 16.64
N LEU A 164 7.11 -2.42 17.67
CA LEU A 164 5.87 -1.64 17.75
C LEU A 164 5.83 -0.46 16.75
N LEU A 165 6.95 0.24 16.56
CA LEU A 165 6.98 1.44 15.73
C LEU A 165 6.69 1.16 14.24
N PRO A 166 7.27 0.11 13.61
CA PRO A 166 6.87 -0.30 12.26
C PRO A 166 5.38 -0.64 12.15
N VAL A 167 4.82 -1.35 13.13
CA VAL A 167 3.38 -1.68 13.14
C VAL A 167 2.52 -0.41 13.18
N ILE A 168 2.86 0.56 14.03
CA ILE A 168 2.18 1.85 14.09
C ILE A 168 2.33 2.61 12.76
N ASN A 169 3.48 2.54 12.10
CA ASN A 169 3.71 3.15 10.80
C ASN A 169 2.85 2.50 9.70
N VAL A 170 2.70 1.19 9.68
CA VAL A 170 1.79 0.49 8.77
C VAL A 170 0.33 0.90 9.02
N ILE A 171 -0.10 0.98 10.29
CA ILE A 171 -1.44 1.45 10.66
C ILE A 171 -1.67 2.88 10.16
N THR A 172 -0.75 3.81 10.47
CA THR A 172 -0.89 5.22 10.08
C THR A 172 -0.79 5.43 8.58
N MET A 173 0.02 4.63 7.87
CA MET A 173 0.06 4.57 6.41
C MET A 173 -1.31 4.16 5.84
N CYS A 174 -1.91 3.09 6.37
CA CYS A 174 -3.24 2.65 5.93
C CYS A 174 -4.31 3.71 6.18
N LEU A 175 -4.28 4.38 7.34
CA LEU A 175 -5.21 5.46 7.68
C LEU A 175 -5.02 6.66 6.76
N PHE A 176 -3.80 7.07 6.48
CA PHE A 176 -3.47 8.16 5.57
C PHE A 176 -3.95 7.85 4.14
N THR A 177 -3.61 6.70 3.59
CA THR A 177 -4.01 6.32 2.22
C THR A 177 -5.53 6.13 2.10
N THR A 178 -6.21 5.72 3.19
CA THR A 178 -7.68 5.70 3.25
C THR A 178 -8.27 7.11 3.30
N ALA A 179 -7.67 8.04 4.04
CA ALA A 179 -8.10 9.44 4.05
C ALA A 179 -7.90 10.10 2.66
N LEU A 180 -6.81 9.79 1.98
CA LEU A 180 -6.56 10.21 0.58
C LEU A 180 -7.64 9.65 -0.36
N TYR A 181 -7.96 8.34 -0.25
CA TYR A 181 -9.04 7.71 -0.99
C TYR A 181 -10.39 8.43 -0.79
N GLU A 182 -10.80 8.65 0.45
CA GLU A 182 -12.07 9.32 0.77
C GLU A 182 -12.09 10.79 0.32
N SER A 183 -10.95 11.48 0.36
CA SER A 183 -10.83 12.85 -0.13
C SER A 183 -10.92 12.96 -1.64
N GLU A 184 -10.27 12.08 -2.40
CA GLU A 184 -10.22 12.15 -3.86
C GLU A 184 -11.33 11.33 -4.56
N LYS A 185 -12.03 10.46 -3.82
CA LYS A 185 -13.11 9.60 -4.32
C LYS A 185 -12.68 8.70 -5.49
N THR A 186 -11.44 8.27 -5.48
CA THR A 186 -10.90 7.35 -6.47
C THR A 186 -9.80 6.47 -5.86
N ILE A 187 -9.77 5.19 -6.23
CA ILE A 187 -8.73 4.25 -5.79
C ILE A 187 -7.36 4.59 -6.41
N ILE A 188 -7.35 5.34 -7.51
CA ILE A 188 -6.12 5.71 -8.22
C ILE A 188 -5.19 6.55 -7.35
N ALA A 189 -5.73 7.50 -6.57
CA ALA A 189 -4.91 8.39 -5.75
C ALA A 189 -4.07 7.65 -4.70
N PRO A 190 -4.63 6.81 -3.81
CA PRO A 190 -3.81 6.02 -2.89
C PRO A 190 -2.93 5.01 -3.60
N THR A 191 -3.38 4.38 -4.70
CA THR A 191 -2.56 3.45 -5.50
C THR A 191 -1.29 4.15 -6.01
N MET A 192 -1.41 5.34 -6.59
CA MET A 192 -0.25 6.07 -7.11
C MET A 192 0.68 6.56 -6.00
N ALA A 193 0.13 7.05 -4.87
CA ALA A 193 0.96 7.47 -3.73
C ALA A 193 1.75 6.29 -3.14
N HIS A 194 1.11 5.15 -2.96
CA HIS A 194 1.72 3.91 -2.46
C HIS A 194 2.74 3.34 -3.46
N ALA A 195 2.43 3.36 -4.77
CA ALA A 195 3.36 2.91 -5.81
C ALA A 195 4.62 3.77 -5.86
N VAL A 196 4.50 5.09 -5.74
CA VAL A 196 5.66 6.00 -5.66
C VAL A 196 6.49 5.71 -4.42
N TRP A 197 5.85 5.51 -3.25
CA TRP A 197 6.54 5.13 -2.02
C TRP A 197 7.36 3.85 -2.21
N ASN A 198 6.75 2.78 -2.73
CA ASN A 198 7.43 1.51 -2.94
C ASN A 198 8.51 1.58 -4.03
N ILE A 199 8.20 2.15 -5.20
CA ILE A 199 9.14 2.18 -6.32
C ILE A 199 10.34 3.08 -6.00
N ILE A 200 10.09 4.32 -5.58
CA ILE A 200 11.18 5.25 -5.26
C ILE A 200 11.86 4.84 -3.96
N GLY A 201 11.11 4.51 -2.93
CA GLY A 201 11.66 4.20 -1.60
C GLY A 201 12.43 2.88 -1.58
N ALA A 202 11.86 1.80 -2.13
CA ALA A 202 12.49 0.48 -2.05
C ALA A 202 13.45 0.22 -3.23
N ILE A 203 12.98 0.39 -4.49
CA ILE A 203 13.79 -0.01 -5.65
C ILE A 203 14.83 1.05 -5.99
N VAL A 204 14.47 2.34 -5.97
CA VAL A 204 15.43 3.38 -6.32
C VAL A 204 16.34 3.69 -5.14
N LEU A 205 15.79 4.16 -4.02
CA LEU A 205 16.58 4.62 -2.87
C LEU A 205 17.04 3.47 -1.97
N GLY A 206 16.32 2.35 -1.89
CA GLY A 206 16.65 1.24 -1.00
C GLY A 206 16.45 1.56 0.49
N VAL A 207 15.53 2.48 0.81
CA VAL A 207 15.24 2.93 2.19
C VAL A 207 13.90 2.44 2.72
N VAL A 208 13.12 1.74 1.90
CA VAL A 208 11.84 1.12 2.24
C VAL A 208 11.97 -0.39 2.06
N SER A 209 11.33 -1.17 2.91
CA SER A 209 11.30 -2.63 2.80
C SER A 209 10.22 -3.09 1.82
N LEU A 210 10.60 -3.95 0.89
CA LEU A 210 9.70 -4.82 0.14
C LEU A 210 10.05 -6.28 0.48
N ALA A 211 9.64 -7.24 -0.37
CA ALA A 211 10.14 -8.60 -0.20
C ALA A 211 11.67 -8.65 -0.40
N ASP A 212 12.32 -9.61 0.27
CA ASP A 212 13.79 -9.69 0.37
C ASP A 212 14.53 -9.82 -0.95
N ASP A 213 13.87 -10.33 -1.98
CA ASP A 213 14.42 -10.49 -3.32
C ASP A 213 14.36 -9.25 -4.20
N TYR A 214 13.67 -8.15 -3.77
CA TYR A 214 13.69 -6.92 -4.55
C TYR A 214 15.06 -6.25 -4.50
N PRO A 215 15.65 -5.93 -5.68
CA PRO A 215 16.92 -5.22 -5.75
C PRO A 215 16.76 -3.75 -5.42
N ARG A 216 17.88 -3.11 -5.12
CA ARG A 216 17.99 -1.68 -4.82
C ARG A 216 19.00 -1.03 -5.74
N LEU A 217 18.65 0.10 -6.34
CA LEU A 217 19.57 0.85 -7.18
C LEU A 217 20.63 1.60 -6.36
N TYR A 218 20.22 2.13 -5.18
CA TYR A 218 21.12 2.72 -4.20
C TYR A 218 21.06 1.94 -2.89
N THR A 219 22.19 1.90 -2.19
CA THR A 219 22.27 1.33 -0.84
C THR A 219 22.50 2.46 0.15
N PHE A 220 21.66 2.49 1.17
CA PHE A 220 21.79 3.39 2.31
C PHE A 220 22.16 2.60 3.55
N ILE A 221 22.95 3.22 4.45
CA ILE A 221 23.16 2.73 5.80
C ILE A 221 22.46 3.68 6.77
N PRO A 222 21.64 3.15 7.69
CA PRO A 222 21.14 3.92 8.81
C PRO A 222 22.31 4.29 9.72
N SER A 223 22.31 5.50 10.23
CA SER A 223 23.31 6.03 11.15
C SER A 223 22.61 6.80 12.28
N GLY A 224 23.30 7.03 13.36
CA GLY A 224 22.79 7.80 14.48
C GLY A 224 21.71 7.07 15.29
N ASN A 225 20.60 7.74 15.59
CA ASN A 225 19.55 7.22 16.46
C ASN A 225 18.60 6.30 15.71
N GLU A 226 18.43 5.06 16.17
CA GLU A 226 17.58 4.04 15.53
C GLU A 226 16.09 4.43 15.47
N ILE A 227 15.59 5.18 16.47
CA ILE A 227 14.20 5.66 16.45
C ILE A 227 13.99 6.68 15.31
N LEU A 228 15.03 7.47 15.00
CA LEU A 228 14.98 8.41 13.89
C LEU A 228 15.22 7.73 12.56
N SER A 229 16.30 6.96 12.42
CA SER A 229 16.71 6.33 11.17
C SER A 229 15.86 5.12 10.77
N GLY A 230 15.19 4.47 11.74
CA GLY A 230 14.50 3.21 11.56
C GLY A 230 15.41 1.98 11.69
N GLY A 231 16.72 2.18 11.91
CA GLY A 231 17.67 1.09 12.08
C GLY A 231 17.70 0.12 10.90
N ASN A 232 17.82 -1.15 11.17
CA ASN A 232 17.89 -2.20 10.16
C ASN A 232 16.57 -2.44 9.39
N TYR A 233 15.45 -1.89 9.86
CA TYR A 233 14.14 -1.98 9.18
C TYR A 233 13.81 -0.72 8.37
N TYR A 234 14.83 0.02 7.99
CA TYR A 234 14.71 1.21 7.14
C TYR A 234 13.78 2.29 7.71
N ILE A 235 13.46 3.27 6.88
CA ILE A 235 12.65 4.42 7.31
C ILE A 235 11.23 4.05 7.76
N GLU A 236 10.74 2.87 7.43
CA GLU A 236 9.44 2.37 7.88
C GLU A 236 9.37 2.10 9.39
N ALA A 237 10.53 2.00 10.07
CA ALA A 237 10.61 1.97 11.53
C ALA A 237 10.98 3.35 12.12
N SER A 238 10.91 4.43 11.35
CA SER A 238 11.28 5.78 11.78
C SER A 238 10.09 6.55 12.37
N VAL A 239 10.33 7.28 13.46
CA VAL A 239 9.37 8.25 14.00
C VAL A 239 9.12 9.42 13.02
N VAL A 240 10.07 9.72 12.14
CA VAL A 240 9.91 10.75 11.09
C VAL A 240 8.79 10.34 10.15
N VAL A 241 8.75 9.07 9.70
CA VAL A 241 7.67 8.54 8.87
C VAL A 241 6.35 8.54 9.61
N LEU A 242 6.33 8.20 10.91
CA LEU A 242 5.12 8.28 11.74
C LEU A 242 4.52 9.69 11.74
N VAL A 243 5.35 10.70 11.99
CA VAL A 243 4.90 12.10 12.02
C VAL A 243 4.34 12.54 10.67
N ILE A 244 5.02 12.18 9.57
CA ILE A 244 4.57 12.52 8.22
C ILE A 244 3.27 11.81 7.87
N ASN A 245 3.12 10.53 8.21
CA ASN A 245 1.88 9.77 8.02
C ASN A 245 0.70 10.45 8.75
N ILE A 246 0.91 10.88 10.00
CA ILE A 246 -0.12 11.58 10.78
C ILE A 246 -0.47 12.93 10.15
N ILE A 247 0.51 13.71 9.71
CA ILE A 247 0.28 15.00 9.04
C ILE A 247 -0.55 14.80 7.76
N LEU A 248 -0.16 13.84 6.91
CA LEU A 248 -0.86 13.54 5.67
C LEU A 248 -2.28 13.00 5.94
N MET A 249 -2.45 12.13 6.94
CA MET A 249 -3.74 11.63 7.38
C MET A 249 -4.68 12.77 7.80
N LEU A 250 -4.21 13.67 8.67
CA LEU A 250 -4.99 14.80 9.15
C LEU A 250 -5.32 15.78 8.03
N PHE A 251 -4.39 16.06 7.12
CA PHE A 251 -4.60 16.92 5.97
C PHE A 251 -5.71 16.40 5.05
N PHE A 252 -5.66 15.12 4.67
CA PHE A 252 -6.68 14.53 3.78
C PHE A 252 -8.00 14.28 4.49
N TYR A 253 -8.00 13.98 5.79
CA TYR A 253 -9.21 13.91 6.59
C TYR A 253 -9.92 15.27 6.66
N TYR A 254 -9.19 16.36 6.92
CA TYR A 254 -9.75 17.72 6.91
C TYR A 254 -10.31 18.07 5.53
N ARG A 255 -9.58 17.78 4.47
CA ARG A 255 -10.02 18.01 3.10
C ARG A 255 -11.29 17.20 2.74
N TYR A 256 -11.38 15.96 3.18
CA TYR A 256 -12.59 15.15 3.07
C TYR A 256 -13.78 15.81 3.78
N LYS A 257 -13.61 16.24 5.04
CA LYS A 257 -14.65 16.90 5.82
C LYS A 257 -15.14 18.20 5.14
N LYS A 258 -14.21 19.04 4.67
CA LYS A 258 -14.55 20.29 3.98
C LYS A 258 -15.36 20.03 2.70
N LYS A 259 -15.02 19.02 1.92
CA LYS A 259 -15.80 18.64 0.73
C LYS A 259 -17.19 18.12 1.08
N ALA A 260 -17.34 17.38 2.19
CA ALA A 260 -18.61 16.83 2.63
C ALA A 260 -19.58 17.92 3.15
N VAL A 261 -19.07 19.05 3.65
CA VAL A 261 -19.89 20.21 4.09
C VAL A 261 -20.36 21.05 2.91
N ASN A 262 -19.58 21.08 1.81
CA ASN A 262 -19.86 21.90 0.64
C ASN A 262 -20.62 21.14 -0.47
N ALA A 263 -20.95 19.88 -0.26
CA ALA A 263 -21.73 19.02 -1.19
C ALA A 263 -23.16 18.81 -0.69
#